data_9c6822b25cbfe81fedfeb6bd5f9bb156
#
_entry.id   9c6822b25cbfe81fedfeb6bd5f9bb156
#
_cell.length_a   1.000
_cell.length_b   1.000
_cell.length_c   1.000
_cell.angle_alpha   90.00
_cell.angle_beta   90.00
_cell.angle_gamma   90.00
#
_symmetry.space_group_name_H-M   'P 1'
#
loop_
_entity.id
_entity.type
_entity.pdbx_description
1 polymer ?
#
loop_
_entity_poly.entity_id
_entity_poly.type
_entity_poly.pdbx_seq_one_letter_code
_entity_poly.pdbx_strand_id
1 'polypeptide(L)'
;MTKLGVIWLRTAFLAMLVLFSQARAEDPSRPEDIARQILAPLLDPVKVATLKGDRPANRRLYQVLYWLETARLQGGDVSVVVDTAQAAVGYAGTKCAVADKKAILWNHRKLVDFGCFSPEDMAKLRKGGSPSISKGVPSGTQIALDHILPRAVVPELAARFYNLEAIPARENLMKSSKVGKRELLLAERWNREGLLSAEGLKSVIEAAGDS
;
A
#
# COMPACT_ATOMS: atom_id res chain seq x y z
N MET A 1 -55.52 -10.20 31.90
CA MET A 1 -54.13 -9.91 31.41
C MET A 1 -54.22 -8.79 30.39
N THR A 2 -53.75 -7.63 30.73
CA THR A 2 -54.08 -6.36 30.10
C THR A 2 -53.26 -6.06 28.88
N LYS A 3 -53.92 -5.60 27.81
CA LYS A 3 -53.34 -5.24 26.49
C LYS A 3 -52.20 -4.18 26.54
N LEU A 4 -51.88 -3.61 27.67
CA LEU A 4 -50.81 -2.62 27.84
C LEU A 4 -49.38 -3.22 27.84
N GLY A 5 -49.20 -4.46 28.27
CA GLY A 5 -47.86 -5.07 28.37
C GLY A 5 -47.21 -5.40 27.04
N VAL A 6 -47.97 -5.56 25.96
CA VAL A 6 -47.49 -5.95 24.63
C VAL A 6 -46.95 -4.75 23.82
N ILE A 7 -47.46 -3.55 24.12
CA ILE A 7 -47.03 -2.34 23.38
C ILE A 7 -45.63 -1.87 23.82
N TRP A 8 -45.27 -2.01 25.09
CA TRP A 8 -43.97 -1.62 25.62
C TRP A 8 -42.82 -2.50 25.13
N LEU A 9 -43.09 -3.79 24.90
CA LEU A 9 -42.05 -4.72 24.37
C LEU A 9 -41.72 -4.44 22.90
N ARG A 10 -42.69 -4.00 22.09
CA ARG A 10 -42.48 -3.68 20.69
C ARG A 10 -41.73 -2.37 20.44
N THR A 11 -41.96 -1.36 21.29
CA THR A 11 -41.25 -0.08 21.18
C THR A 11 -39.80 -0.19 21.65
N ALA A 12 -39.51 -0.99 22.69
CA ALA A 12 -38.13 -1.24 23.14
C ALA A 12 -37.31 -2.03 22.10
N PHE A 13 -37.93 -2.99 21.42
CA PHE A 13 -37.26 -3.78 20.39
C PHE A 13 -36.96 -2.95 19.12
N LEU A 14 -37.87 -2.03 18.74
CA LEU A 14 -37.68 -1.13 17.62
C LEU A 14 -36.58 -0.08 17.90
N ALA A 15 -36.53 0.45 19.12
CA ALA A 15 -35.49 1.38 19.56
C ALA A 15 -34.09 0.70 19.59
N MET A 16 -34.02 -0.57 19.99
CA MET A 16 -32.78 -1.33 20.01
C MET A 16 -32.28 -1.69 18.58
N LEU A 17 -33.18 -1.94 17.63
CA LEU A 17 -32.84 -2.16 16.21
C LEU A 17 -32.33 -0.89 15.54
N VAL A 18 -32.84 0.29 15.91
CA VAL A 18 -32.35 1.58 15.38
C VAL A 18 -30.96 1.92 15.94
N LEU A 19 -30.67 1.55 17.19
CA LEU A 19 -29.34 1.77 17.79
C LEU A 19 -28.25 0.83 17.25
N PHE A 20 -28.59 -0.36 16.78
CA PHE A 20 -27.65 -1.26 16.10
C PHE A 20 -27.40 -0.92 14.61
N SER A 21 -28.19 -0.03 14.03
CA SER A 21 -28.03 0.47 12.66
C SER A 21 -27.00 1.62 12.53
N GLN A 22 -26.42 2.11 13.62
CA GLN A 22 -25.60 3.34 13.63
C GLN A 22 -24.15 3.13 14.05
N ALA A 23 -23.48 2.12 13.61
CA ALA A 23 -22.02 2.11 13.77
C ALA A 23 -21.31 1.33 12.67
N ARG A 24 -21.67 1.56 11.42
CA ARG A 24 -20.66 1.48 10.38
C ARG A 24 -20.00 2.85 10.41
N ALA A 25 -18.83 2.94 11.03
CA ALA A 25 -18.02 4.14 10.93
C ALA A 25 -17.93 4.49 9.45
N GLU A 26 -18.53 5.63 9.06
CA GLU A 26 -18.43 6.12 7.70
C GLU A 26 -16.94 6.28 7.39
N ASP A 27 -16.51 5.85 6.21
CA ASP A 27 -15.13 6.06 5.79
C ASP A 27 -14.80 7.55 5.93
N PRO A 28 -13.61 7.90 6.43
CA PRO A 28 -13.25 9.29 6.63
C PRO A 28 -13.33 10.05 5.31
N SER A 29 -14.03 11.18 5.33
CA SER A 29 -14.31 11.99 4.14
C SER A 29 -13.25 13.07 3.89
N ARG A 30 -12.43 13.42 4.90
CA ARG A 30 -11.38 14.44 4.77
C ARG A 30 -10.02 13.79 4.55
N PRO A 31 -9.18 14.35 3.65
CA PRO A 31 -7.82 13.84 3.38
C PRO A 31 -6.96 13.70 4.64
N GLU A 32 -7.11 14.62 5.60
CA GLU A 32 -6.38 14.59 6.86
C GLU A 32 -6.81 13.41 7.76
N ASP A 33 -8.10 13.11 7.82
CA ASP A 33 -8.61 11.97 8.57
C ASP A 33 -8.16 10.65 7.94
N ILE A 34 -8.17 10.56 6.61
CA ILE A 34 -7.59 9.42 5.87
C ILE A 34 -6.12 9.24 6.24
N ALA A 35 -5.34 10.33 6.25
CA ALA A 35 -3.92 10.28 6.60
C ALA A 35 -3.69 9.73 8.02
N ARG A 36 -4.38 10.30 9.02
CA ARG A 36 -4.14 9.99 10.43
C ARG A 36 -4.76 8.66 10.88
N GLN A 37 -5.98 8.37 10.43
CA GLN A 37 -6.73 7.21 10.94
C GLN A 37 -6.49 5.95 10.12
N ILE A 38 -6.23 6.07 8.83
CA ILE A 38 -6.12 4.94 7.92
C ILE A 38 -4.69 4.72 7.43
N LEU A 39 -4.05 5.75 6.84
CA LEU A 39 -2.72 5.58 6.26
C LEU A 39 -1.63 5.47 7.32
N ALA A 40 -1.71 6.22 8.41
CA ALA A 40 -0.71 6.15 9.48
C ALA A 40 -0.49 4.71 10.00
N PRO A 41 -1.53 3.93 10.38
CA PRO A 41 -1.36 2.52 10.74
C PRO A 41 -0.81 1.64 9.61
N LEU A 42 -1.09 1.97 8.33
CA LEU A 42 -0.57 1.22 7.19
C LEU A 42 0.92 1.52 6.92
N LEU A 43 1.38 2.73 7.24
CA LEU A 43 2.76 3.18 7.05
C LEU A 43 3.63 3.01 8.32
N ASP A 44 3.06 2.54 9.42
CA ASP A 44 3.77 2.32 10.69
C ASP A 44 4.92 1.32 10.50
N PRO A 45 6.20 1.74 10.64
CA PRO A 45 7.34 0.89 10.36
C PRO A 45 7.42 -0.32 11.30
N VAL A 46 6.91 -0.21 12.53
CA VAL A 46 6.87 -1.32 13.49
C VAL A 46 5.90 -2.39 13.00
N LYS A 47 4.71 -1.98 12.55
CA LYS A 47 3.72 -2.92 11.99
C LYS A 47 4.19 -3.49 10.65
N VAL A 48 4.83 -2.70 9.81
CA VAL A 48 5.40 -3.18 8.54
C VAL A 48 6.47 -4.23 8.78
N ALA A 49 7.35 -4.04 9.77
CA ALA A 49 8.39 -4.99 10.12
C ALA A 49 7.87 -6.36 10.64
N THR A 50 6.62 -6.41 11.12
CA THR A 50 5.99 -7.67 11.57
C THR A 50 5.34 -8.47 10.44
N LEU A 51 5.30 -7.94 9.21
CA LEU A 51 4.69 -8.63 8.07
C LEU A 51 5.51 -9.87 7.71
N LYS A 52 4.84 -11.01 7.64
CA LYS A 52 5.46 -12.30 7.29
C LYS A 52 4.80 -12.88 6.04
N GLY A 53 5.59 -13.60 5.24
CA GLY A 53 5.11 -14.29 4.03
C GLY A 53 5.23 -13.45 2.76
N ASP A 54 4.65 -13.95 1.66
CA ASP A 54 4.97 -13.50 0.31
C ASP A 54 4.22 -12.26 -0.16
N ARG A 55 3.06 -11.99 0.42
CA ARG A 55 2.14 -10.99 -0.12
C ARG A 55 1.69 -9.86 0.83
N PRO A 56 2.04 -9.83 2.12
CA PRO A 56 1.42 -8.85 3.03
C PRO A 56 1.85 -7.40 2.72
N ALA A 57 3.10 -7.18 2.32
CA ALA A 57 3.59 -5.85 1.94
C ALA A 57 2.89 -5.34 0.67
N ASN A 58 2.75 -6.20 -0.36
CA ASN A 58 2.04 -5.86 -1.59
C ASN A 58 0.57 -5.53 -1.31
N ARG A 59 -0.11 -6.37 -0.52
CA ARG A 59 -1.50 -6.12 -0.13
C ARG A 59 -1.65 -4.79 0.59
N ARG A 60 -0.74 -4.49 1.49
CA ARG A 60 -0.73 -3.23 2.25
C ARG A 60 -0.49 -2.03 1.33
N LEU A 61 0.46 -2.14 0.40
CA LEU A 61 0.71 -1.07 -0.56
C LEU A 61 -0.50 -0.81 -1.47
N TYR A 62 -1.21 -1.85 -1.94
CA TYR A 62 -2.46 -1.65 -2.69
C TYR A 62 -3.50 -0.87 -1.87
N GLN A 63 -3.64 -1.17 -0.58
CA GLN A 63 -4.54 -0.42 0.31
C GLN A 63 -4.08 1.03 0.50
N VAL A 64 -2.78 1.28 0.62
CA VAL A 64 -2.23 2.64 0.67
C VAL A 64 -2.58 3.40 -0.62
N LEU A 65 -2.40 2.79 -1.78
CA LEU A 65 -2.71 3.41 -3.09
C LEU A 65 -4.21 3.72 -3.24
N TYR A 66 -5.09 2.83 -2.75
CA TYR A 66 -6.53 3.09 -2.68
C TYR A 66 -6.85 4.35 -1.87
N TRP A 67 -6.31 4.44 -0.67
CA TRP A 67 -6.63 5.55 0.24
C TRP A 67 -5.99 6.87 -0.19
N LEU A 68 -4.83 6.82 -0.85
CA LEU A 68 -4.25 8.01 -1.48
C LEU A 68 -5.11 8.54 -2.62
N GLU A 69 -5.62 7.66 -3.48
CA GLU A 69 -6.53 8.07 -4.55
C GLU A 69 -7.84 8.61 -3.99
N THR A 70 -8.37 7.98 -2.94
CA THR A 70 -9.56 8.49 -2.23
C THR A 70 -9.33 9.89 -1.69
N ALA A 71 -8.18 10.14 -1.04
CA ALA A 71 -7.84 11.47 -0.54
C ALA A 71 -7.67 12.50 -1.67
N ARG A 72 -7.06 12.11 -2.80
CA ARG A 72 -6.91 12.96 -3.98
C ARG A 72 -8.26 13.35 -4.58
N LEU A 73 -9.18 12.42 -4.68
CA LEU A 73 -10.55 12.68 -5.18
C LEU A 73 -11.34 13.61 -4.26
N GLN A 74 -10.97 13.71 -2.99
CA GLN A 74 -11.52 14.64 -2.01
C GLN A 74 -10.75 15.98 -1.96
N GLY A 75 -9.88 16.24 -2.95
CA GLY A 75 -9.11 17.49 -3.07
C GLY A 75 -7.81 17.53 -2.26
N GLY A 76 -7.38 16.41 -1.68
CA GLY A 76 -6.12 16.33 -0.94
C GLY A 76 -4.89 16.25 -1.85
N ASP A 77 -3.80 16.90 -1.41
CA ASP A 77 -2.47 16.68 -1.98
C ASP A 77 -1.89 15.35 -1.46
N VAL A 78 -1.66 14.39 -2.35
CA VAL A 78 -1.17 13.04 -1.99
C VAL A 78 0.19 13.08 -1.28
N SER A 79 1.05 14.05 -1.59
CA SER A 79 2.34 14.22 -0.92
C SER A 79 2.17 14.65 0.53
N VAL A 80 1.28 15.63 0.77
CA VAL A 80 0.94 16.11 2.13
C VAL A 80 0.26 15.01 2.94
N VAL A 81 -0.63 14.24 2.32
CA VAL A 81 -1.32 13.12 2.96
C VAL A 81 -0.33 12.06 3.45
N VAL A 82 0.69 11.70 2.65
CA VAL A 82 1.75 10.75 3.08
C VAL A 82 2.58 11.34 4.21
N ASP A 83 3.00 12.62 4.12
CA ASP A 83 3.77 13.28 5.18
C ASP A 83 3.00 13.29 6.51
N THR A 84 1.72 13.65 6.46
CA THR A 84 0.84 13.66 7.63
C THR A 84 0.71 12.27 8.26
N ALA A 85 0.56 11.23 7.42
CA ALA A 85 0.47 9.85 7.89
C ALA A 85 1.77 9.38 8.53
N GLN A 86 2.93 9.67 7.92
CA GLN A 86 4.24 9.31 8.48
C GLN A 86 4.53 10.06 9.78
N ALA A 87 4.16 11.34 9.87
CA ALA A 87 4.31 12.13 11.09
C ALA A 87 3.46 11.58 12.24
N ALA A 88 2.24 11.14 11.95
CA ALA A 88 1.31 10.60 12.95
C ALA A 88 1.82 9.31 13.65
N VAL A 89 2.76 8.59 13.05
CA VAL A 89 3.40 7.38 13.63
C VAL A 89 4.87 7.60 13.99
N GLY A 90 5.34 8.86 14.04
CA GLY A 90 6.73 9.18 14.39
C GLY A 90 7.77 8.68 13.37
N TYR A 91 7.35 8.40 12.15
CA TYR A 91 8.21 7.85 11.10
C TYR A 91 8.85 8.94 10.21
N ALA A 92 8.23 10.13 10.15
CA ALA A 92 8.68 11.26 9.33
C ALA A 92 10.14 11.63 9.60
N GLY A 93 10.83 12.08 8.56
CA GLY A 93 12.23 12.53 8.65
C GLY A 93 13.27 11.41 8.64
N THR A 94 12.88 10.15 8.78
CA THR A 94 13.83 9.04 8.62
C THR A 94 14.19 8.82 7.15
N LYS A 95 15.37 8.28 6.87
CA LYS A 95 15.80 7.93 5.51
C LYS A 95 14.81 6.97 4.84
N CYS A 96 14.32 5.98 5.58
CA CYS A 96 13.32 5.03 5.09
C CYS A 96 11.99 5.70 4.78
N ALA A 97 11.51 6.64 5.61
CA ALA A 97 10.27 7.38 5.34
C ALA A 97 10.35 8.19 4.05
N VAL A 98 11.48 8.85 3.81
CA VAL A 98 11.72 9.60 2.56
C VAL A 98 11.73 8.67 1.35
N ALA A 99 12.37 7.51 1.45
CA ALA A 99 12.41 6.51 0.39
C ALA A 99 11.01 5.90 0.14
N ASP A 100 10.29 5.52 1.19
CA ASP A 100 8.92 4.98 1.09
C ASP A 100 7.97 6.01 0.48
N LYS A 101 8.03 7.28 0.90
CA LYS A 101 7.21 8.35 0.30
C LYS A 101 7.44 8.45 -1.21
N LYS A 102 8.71 8.50 -1.64
CA LYS A 102 9.05 8.56 -3.08
C LYS A 102 8.46 7.37 -3.84
N ALA A 103 8.60 6.15 -3.31
CA ALA A 103 8.08 4.95 -3.94
C ALA A 103 6.54 4.91 -3.98
N ILE A 104 5.88 5.30 -2.89
CA ILE A 104 4.42 5.35 -2.79
C ILE A 104 3.86 6.34 -3.83
N LEU A 105 4.41 7.56 -3.90
CA LEU A 105 3.96 8.57 -4.87
C LEU A 105 4.24 8.15 -6.32
N TRP A 106 5.39 7.51 -6.56
CA TRP A 106 5.72 6.94 -7.86
C TRP A 106 4.74 5.85 -8.29
N ASN A 107 4.44 4.90 -7.41
CA ASN A 107 3.48 3.83 -7.69
C ASN A 107 2.06 4.37 -7.88
N HIS A 108 1.65 5.36 -7.08
CA HIS A 108 0.35 6.01 -7.26
C HIS A 108 0.25 6.66 -8.65
N ARG A 109 1.26 7.42 -9.06
CA ARG A 109 1.29 8.05 -10.38
C ARG A 109 1.25 7.01 -11.50
N LYS A 110 2.00 5.92 -11.40
CA LYS A 110 1.94 4.83 -12.38
C LYS A 110 0.52 4.24 -12.50
N LEU A 111 -0.17 4.03 -11.39
CA LEU A 111 -1.55 3.55 -11.42
C LEU A 111 -2.49 4.55 -12.09
N VAL A 112 -2.30 5.85 -11.87
CA VAL A 112 -3.05 6.91 -12.60
C VAL A 112 -2.79 6.82 -14.11
N ASP A 113 -1.51 6.74 -14.51
CA ASP A 113 -1.08 6.69 -15.91
C ASP A 113 -1.63 5.43 -16.61
N PHE A 114 -1.67 4.30 -15.92
CA PHE A 114 -2.25 3.04 -16.41
C PHE A 114 -3.78 2.97 -16.33
N GLY A 115 -4.44 3.98 -15.75
CA GLY A 115 -5.91 4.02 -15.60
C GLY A 115 -6.45 2.95 -14.65
N CYS A 116 -5.74 2.64 -13.59
CA CYS A 116 -6.04 1.58 -12.62
C CYS A 116 -7.00 1.98 -11.48
N PHE A 117 -7.73 3.08 -11.63
CA PHE A 117 -8.67 3.58 -10.60
C PHE A 117 -10.12 3.62 -11.09
N SER A 118 -10.54 2.63 -11.88
CA SER A 118 -11.97 2.41 -12.14
C SER A 118 -12.71 2.06 -10.84
N PRO A 119 -14.04 2.22 -10.76
CA PRO A 119 -14.80 1.81 -9.57
C PRO A 119 -14.56 0.36 -9.17
N GLU A 120 -14.40 -0.56 -10.13
CA GLU A 120 -14.09 -1.96 -9.89
C GLU A 120 -12.70 -2.16 -9.33
N ASP A 121 -11.70 -1.44 -9.87
CA ASP A 121 -10.33 -1.52 -9.40
C ASP A 121 -10.14 -0.86 -8.03
N MET A 122 -10.87 0.23 -7.75
CA MET A 122 -10.93 0.81 -6.42
C MET A 122 -11.47 -0.20 -5.39
N ALA A 123 -12.48 -1.00 -5.75
CA ALA A 123 -12.99 -2.06 -4.87
C ALA A 123 -11.97 -3.18 -4.63
N LYS A 124 -11.15 -3.53 -5.64
CA LYS A 124 -10.04 -4.50 -5.51
C LYS A 124 -8.93 -3.92 -4.62
N LEU A 125 -8.45 -2.71 -4.92
CA LEU A 125 -7.38 -2.03 -4.18
C LEU A 125 -7.73 -1.88 -2.69
N ARG A 126 -8.98 -1.53 -2.36
CA ARG A 126 -9.47 -1.44 -0.98
C ARG A 126 -9.26 -2.73 -0.20
N LYS A 127 -9.43 -3.88 -0.85
CA LYS A 127 -9.21 -5.22 -0.28
C LYS A 127 -7.75 -5.67 -0.33
N GLY A 128 -6.86 -4.83 -0.88
CA GLY A 128 -5.45 -5.16 -1.11
C GLY A 128 -5.24 -6.10 -2.30
N GLY A 129 -6.13 -6.04 -3.28
CA GLY A 129 -6.06 -6.78 -4.53
C GLY A 129 -5.45 -5.94 -5.66
N SER A 130 -5.01 -6.65 -6.71
CA SER A 130 -4.39 -6.08 -7.90
C SER A 130 -5.44 -5.42 -8.81
N PRO A 131 -5.22 -4.19 -9.28
CA PRO A 131 -6.07 -3.54 -10.28
C PRO A 131 -5.70 -4.00 -11.69
N SER A 132 -6.57 -3.66 -12.65
CA SER A 132 -6.38 -3.93 -14.07
C SER A 132 -5.95 -2.66 -14.81
N ILE A 133 -5.08 -2.80 -15.79
CA ILE A 133 -4.64 -1.71 -16.66
C ILE A 133 -5.74 -1.42 -17.68
N SER A 134 -6.14 -0.15 -17.82
CA SER A 134 -7.10 0.30 -18.84
C SER A 134 -6.49 1.21 -19.90
N LYS A 135 -5.23 1.67 -19.73
CA LYS A 135 -4.55 2.60 -20.64
C LYS A 135 -3.14 2.13 -20.97
N GLY A 136 -2.73 2.27 -22.23
CA GLY A 136 -1.33 2.18 -22.66
C GLY A 136 -0.83 0.79 -23.07
N VAL A 137 -0.97 -0.22 -22.25
CA VAL A 137 -0.62 -1.63 -22.57
C VAL A 137 -1.90 -2.42 -22.88
N PRO A 138 -1.79 -3.68 -23.34
CA PRO A 138 -3.00 -4.46 -23.60
C PRO A 138 -3.98 -4.38 -22.43
N SER A 139 -5.17 -3.82 -22.71
CA SER A 139 -6.24 -3.61 -21.74
C SER A 139 -6.58 -4.93 -21.06
N GLY A 140 -6.85 -4.88 -19.75
CA GLY A 140 -7.17 -6.07 -18.95
C GLY A 140 -5.94 -6.75 -18.30
N THR A 141 -4.72 -6.35 -18.64
CA THR A 141 -3.53 -6.83 -17.94
C THR A 141 -3.56 -6.33 -16.48
N GLN A 142 -3.29 -7.22 -15.54
CA GLN A 142 -3.19 -6.83 -14.13
C GLN A 142 -1.86 -6.15 -13.81
N ILE A 143 -1.87 -5.29 -12.80
CA ILE A 143 -0.65 -4.76 -12.18
C ILE A 143 -0.10 -5.80 -11.20
N ALA A 144 1.20 -6.02 -11.23
CA ALA A 144 1.93 -6.65 -10.14
C ALA A 144 2.70 -5.59 -9.35
N LEU A 145 2.77 -5.75 -8.04
CA LEU A 145 3.78 -5.07 -7.20
C LEU A 145 4.96 -6.02 -7.07
N ASP A 146 6.03 -5.68 -7.77
CA ASP A 146 7.25 -6.50 -7.81
C ASP A 146 8.33 -5.91 -6.90
N HIS A 147 9.18 -6.79 -6.36
CA HIS A 147 10.36 -6.37 -5.62
C HIS A 147 11.45 -5.92 -6.60
N ILE A 148 11.91 -4.68 -6.48
CA ILE A 148 12.99 -4.14 -7.33
C ILE A 148 14.26 -4.98 -7.13
N LEU A 149 14.71 -5.12 -5.86
CA LEU A 149 15.70 -6.11 -5.48
C LEU A 149 14.98 -7.38 -5.01
N PRO A 150 15.27 -8.54 -5.64
CA PRO A 150 14.54 -9.77 -5.34
C PRO A 150 14.60 -10.14 -3.86
N ARG A 151 13.45 -10.50 -3.29
CA ARG A 151 13.33 -10.90 -1.89
C ARG A 151 14.24 -12.08 -1.51
N ALA A 152 14.44 -13.00 -2.44
CA ALA A 152 15.34 -14.15 -2.21
C ALA A 152 16.80 -13.70 -2.03
N VAL A 153 17.19 -12.58 -2.66
CA VAL A 153 18.54 -12.01 -2.57
C VAL A 153 18.67 -11.08 -1.37
N VAL A 154 17.64 -10.25 -1.10
CA VAL A 154 17.65 -9.24 -0.04
C VAL A 154 16.40 -9.34 0.84
N PRO A 155 16.32 -10.35 1.74
CA PRO A 155 15.13 -10.56 2.60
C PRO A 155 14.81 -9.38 3.51
N GLU A 156 15.79 -8.59 3.93
CA GLU A 156 15.62 -7.41 4.78
C GLU A 156 14.76 -6.31 4.14
N LEU A 157 14.66 -6.30 2.80
CA LEU A 157 13.85 -5.36 2.03
C LEU A 157 12.48 -5.91 1.62
N ALA A 158 12.15 -7.14 2.02
CA ALA A 158 10.92 -7.81 1.58
C ALA A 158 9.63 -7.05 1.94
N ALA A 159 9.62 -6.32 3.07
CA ALA A 159 8.47 -5.55 3.53
C ALA A 159 8.62 -4.03 3.31
N ARG A 160 9.67 -3.58 2.61
CA ARG A 160 9.92 -2.15 2.39
C ARG A 160 9.20 -1.64 1.16
N PHE A 161 8.39 -0.60 1.31
CA PHE A 161 7.64 -0.03 0.18
C PHE A 161 8.56 0.55 -0.91
N TYR A 162 9.72 1.11 -0.53
CA TYR A 162 10.69 1.60 -1.49
C TYR A 162 11.33 0.49 -2.34
N ASN A 163 11.22 -0.77 -1.95
CA ASN A 163 11.63 -1.92 -2.76
C ASN A 163 10.47 -2.51 -3.60
N LEU A 164 9.31 -1.85 -3.68
CA LEU A 164 8.16 -2.32 -4.45
C LEU A 164 7.86 -1.36 -5.60
N GLU A 165 7.69 -1.91 -6.80
CA GLU A 165 7.29 -1.16 -8.00
C GLU A 165 6.07 -1.80 -8.68
N ALA A 166 5.16 -0.92 -9.14
CA ALA A 166 4.01 -1.33 -9.93
C ALA A 166 4.43 -1.53 -11.38
N ILE A 167 4.29 -2.75 -11.89
CA ILE A 167 4.58 -3.12 -13.28
C ILE A 167 3.47 -4.01 -13.84
N PRO A 168 3.30 -4.09 -15.17
CA PRO A 168 2.43 -5.08 -15.78
C PRO A 168 2.81 -6.50 -15.34
N ALA A 169 1.83 -7.33 -14.98
CA ALA A 169 2.08 -8.69 -14.48
C ALA A 169 2.93 -9.55 -15.42
N ARG A 170 2.81 -9.34 -16.74
CA ARG A 170 3.64 -10.02 -17.73
C ARG A 170 5.12 -9.66 -17.60
N GLU A 171 5.43 -8.39 -17.35
CA GLU A 171 6.82 -7.92 -17.15
C GLU A 171 7.41 -8.54 -15.89
N ASN A 172 6.61 -8.63 -14.82
CA ASN A 172 7.00 -9.29 -13.59
C ASN A 172 7.40 -10.76 -13.82
N LEU A 173 6.62 -11.49 -14.61
CA LEU A 173 6.94 -12.89 -14.95
C LEU A 173 8.25 -13.00 -15.73
N MET A 174 8.54 -12.05 -16.64
CA MET A 174 9.77 -12.06 -17.44
C MET A 174 11.01 -11.66 -16.63
N LYS A 175 10.86 -10.75 -15.67
CA LYS A 175 11.96 -10.28 -14.82
C LYS A 175 12.51 -11.41 -13.93
N SER A 176 11.62 -12.26 -13.37
CA SER A 176 12.02 -13.33 -12.45
C SER A 176 12.82 -12.79 -11.24
N SER A 177 13.74 -13.58 -10.69
CA SER A 177 14.64 -13.18 -9.60
C SER A 177 16.02 -12.68 -10.07
N LYS A 178 16.15 -12.30 -11.36
CA LYS A 178 17.42 -11.86 -11.92
C LYS A 178 17.82 -10.49 -11.37
N VAL A 179 19.11 -10.34 -11.12
CA VAL A 179 19.75 -9.08 -10.76
C VAL A 179 20.54 -8.58 -11.96
N GLY A 180 20.03 -7.49 -12.57
CA GLY A 180 20.71 -6.86 -13.68
C GLY A 180 21.48 -5.60 -13.25
N LYS A 181 22.02 -4.89 -14.25
CA LYS A 181 22.77 -3.64 -14.04
C LYS A 181 21.96 -2.57 -13.29
N ARG A 182 20.64 -2.48 -13.56
CA ARG A 182 19.73 -1.52 -12.90
C ARG A 182 19.66 -1.80 -11.40
N GLU A 183 19.44 -3.04 -11.04
CA GLU A 183 19.30 -3.52 -9.65
C GLU A 183 20.60 -3.32 -8.89
N LEU A 184 21.76 -3.62 -9.51
CA LEU A 184 23.07 -3.43 -8.91
C LEU A 184 23.34 -1.95 -8.59
N LEU A 185 23.16 -1.05 -9.56
CA LEU A 185 23.32 0.40 -9.36
C LEU A 185 22.40 0.95 -8.26
N LEU A 186 21.19 0.42 -8.19
CA LEU A 186 20.23 0.79 -7.15
C LEU A 186 20.67 0.30 -5.77
N ALA A 187 21.14 -0.94 -5.66
CA ALA A 187 21.65 -1.52 -4.43
C ALA A 187 22.85 -0.73 -3.89
N GLU A 188 23.82 -0.37 -4.74
CA GLU A 188 24.95 0.48 -4.38
C GLU A 188 24.50 1.84 -3.85
N ARG A 189 23.52 2.47 -4.50
CA ARG A 189 22.96 3.75 -4.06
C ARG A 189 22.27 3.60 -2.70
N TRP A 190 21.42 2.59 -2.53
CA TRP A 190 20.70 2.36 -1.28
C TRP A 190 21.64 2.02 -0.12
N ASN A 191 22.74 1.31 -0.38
CA ASN A 191 23.76 1.08 0.64
C ASN A 191 24.43 2.40 1.08
N ARG A 192 24.84 3.26 0.13
CA ARG A 192 25.39 4.59 0.46
C ARG A 192 24.40 5.48 1.22
N GLU A 193 23.12 5.37 0.92
CA GLU A 193 22.05 6.11 1.60
C GLU A 193 21.67 5.49 2.97
N GLY A 194 22.19 4.29 3.29
CA GLY A 194 21.90 3.57 4.53
C GLY A 194 20.49 2.95 4.53
N LEU A 195 19.95 2.63 3.36
CA LEU A 195 18.67 1.93 3.13
C LEU A 195 18.86 0.43 2.92
N LEU A 196 20.08 -0.01 2.58
CA LEU A 196 20.49 -1.39 2.39
C LEU A 196 21.74 -1.65 3.23
N SER A 197 21.80 -2.80 3.90
CA SER A 197 22.98 -3.21 4.66
C SER A 197 24.17 -3.54 3.74
N ALA A 198 25.39 -3.54 4.29
CA ALA A 198 26.57 -3.97 3.55
C ALA A 198 26.47 -5.45 3.13
N GLU A 199 25.85 -6.29 3.97
CA GLU A 199 25.61 -7.70 3.68
C GLU A 199 24.56 -7.85 2.53
N GLY A 200 23.49 -7.08 2.56
CA GLY A 200 22.51 -7.03 1.47
C GLY A 200 23.13 -6.59 0.14
N LEU A 201 24.01 -5.58 0.15
CA LEU A 201 24.74 -5.19 -1.06
C LEU A 201 25.64 -6.34 -1.58
N LYS A 202 26.37 -7.01 -0.69
CA LYS A 202 27.19 -8.16 -1.06
C LYS A 202 26.36 -9.25 -1.73
N SER A 203 25.21 -9.61 -1.17
CA SER A 203 24.30 -10.60 -1.76
C SER A 203 23.82 -10.19 -3.17
N VAL A 204 23.57 -8.90 -3.39
CA VAL A 204 23.16 -8.39 -4.71
C VAL A 204 24.31 -8.49 -5.74
N ILE A 205 25.54 -8.19 -5.32
CA ILE A 205 26.74 -8.31 -6.19
C ILE A 205 26.96 -9.77 -6.60
N GLU A 206 26.87 -10.71 -5.63
CA GLU A 206 27.01 -12.14 -5.89
C GLU A 206 25.93 -12.62 -6.88
N ALA A 207 24.66 -12.28 -6.64
CA ALA A 207 23.55 -12.65 -7.53
C ALA A 207 23.66 -12.03 -8.95
N ALA A 208 24.29 -10.87 -9.10
CA ALA A 208 24.55 -10.25 -10.40
C ALA A 208 25.67 -10.95 -11.18
N GLY A 209 26.65 -11.56 -10.47
CA GLY A 209 27.72 -12.33 -11.09
C GLY A 209 27.28 -13.71 -11.62
N ASP A 210 26.19 -14.26 -11.06
CA ASP A 210 25.63 -15.56 -11.44
C ASP A 210 24.57 -15.46 -12.57
N SER A 211 24.27 -14.27 -13.08
CA SER A 211 23.22 -14.00 -14.08
C SER A 211 23.80 -13.72 -15.47
#